data_6db00d2498f630ba7d4781634b552da0
#
_entry.id   6db00d2498f630ba7d4781634b552da0
#
_cell.length_a   1.000
_cell.length_b   1.000
_cell.length_c   1.000
_cell.angle_alpha   90.00
_cell.angle_beta   90.00
_cell.angle_gamma   90.00
#
_symmetry.space_group_name_H-M   'P 1'
#
loop_
_entity.id
_entity.type
_entity.pdbx_description
1 polymer ?
#
loop_
_entity_poly.entity_id
_entity_poly.type
_entity_poly.pdbx_seq_one_letter_code
_entity_poly.pdbx_strand_id
1 'polypeptide(L)'
;QDSCIINRHRYNHVGLGDFAECAFSNTDSTHSYLLAGGAKPRVIASEERGEIAYMGICAGCHAYDDVLIGPSISDIQAMYAGNAEGIVSYINAPFKIRPDYPEMPAQNYLDAETQLAVAEYLLNIDL
;
A
#
# COMPACT_ATOMS: atom_id res chain seq x y z
N GLN A 1 -9.59 -17.70 26.92
CA GLN A 1 -9.16 -16.34 26.73
C GLN A 1 -7.77 -16.10 27.19
N ASP A 2 -7.55 -16.37 28.43
CA ASP A 2 -6.25 -16.22 29.04
C ASP A 2 -5.20 -17.06 28.36
N SER A 3 -5.67 -18.17 27.85
CA SER A 3 -4.87 -19.07 27.08
C SER A 3 -4.27 -18.43 25.84
N CYS A 4 -5.04 -17.57 25.17
CA CYS A 4 -4.54 -16.87 24.02
C CYS A 4 -3.43 -15.88 24.36
N ILE A 5 -3.57 -15.21 25.46
CA ILE A 5 -2.57 -14.24 25.91
C ILE A 5 -1.28 -14.96 26.30
N ILE A 6 -1.42 -16.05 27.01
CA ILE A 6 -0.29 -16.86 27.41
C ILE A 6 0.41 -17.43 26.17
N ASN A 7 -0.37 -17.90 25.23
CA ASN A 7 0.17 -18.46 24.01
C ASN A 7 0.92 -17.41 23.20
N ARG A 8 0.43 -16.19 23.20
CA ARG A 8 1.14 -15.12 22.55
C ARG A 8 2.48 -14.86 23.21
N HIS A 9 2.52 -14.99 24.52
CA HIS A 9 3.78 -14.86 25.24
C HIS A 9 4.73 -15.99 24.85
N ARG A 10 4.22 -17.17 24.78
CA ARG A 10 4.97 -18.36 24.41
C ARG A 10 5.29 -18.42 22.93
N TYR A 11 4.47 -17.76 22.15
CA TYR A 11 4.65 -17.71 20.73
C TYR A 11 6.06 -17.26 20.32
N ASN A 12 6.63 -16.37 21.07
CA ASN A 12 7.97 -15.90 20.79
C ASN A 12 9.01 -17.02 20.90
N HIS A 13 8.62 -18.12 21.49
CA HIS A 13 9.53 -19.25 21.69
C HIS A 13 9.04 -20.47 20.93
N VAL A 14 7.84 -20.86 21.21
CA VAL A 14 7.25 -22.06 20.67
C VAL A 14 5.78 -21.91 20.43
N GLY A 15 5.22 -20.85 20.89
CA GLY A 15 3.78 -20.68 20.98
C GLY A 15 3.05 -20.60 19.66
N LEU A 16 3.72 -20.85 18.56
CA LEU A 16 3.08 -20.75 17.27
C LEU A 16 1.91 -21.72 17.12
N GLY A 17 2.11 -22.95 17.60
CA GLY A 17 1.03 -23.95 17.61
C GLY A 17 -0.10 -23.55 18.52
N ASP A 18 0.24 -23.14 19.72
CA ASP A 18 -0.74 -22.71 20.70
C ASP A 18 -1.47 -21.46 20.25
N PHE A 19 -0.75 -20.58 19.57
CA PHE A 19 -1.34 -19.39 19.03
C PHE A 19 -2.34 -19.71 17.93
N ALA A 20 -1.99 -20.62 17.06
CA ALA A 20 -2.88 -21.09 16.02
C ALA A 20 -4.12 -21.77 16.60
N GLU A 21 -3.90 -22.56 17.66
CA GLU A 21 -4.96 -23.23 18.35
C GLU A 21 -5.95 -22.24 18.97
N CYS A 22 -5.40 -21.18 19.54
CA CYS A 22 -6.20 -20.11 20.08
C CYS A 22 -7.06 -19.44 19.00
N ALA A 23 -6.49 -19.24 17.85
CA ALA A 23 -7.21 -18.66 16.71
C ALA A 23 -8.31 -19.58 16.18
N PHE A 24 -8.06 -20.87 16.21
CA PHE A 24 -9.06 -21.85 15.74
C PHE A 24 -10.19 -22.11 16.71
N SER A 25 -9.91 -21.99 17.98
CA SER A 25 -10.93 -22.22 19.00
C SER A 25 -11.99 -21.13 19.03
N ASN A 26 -11.69 -20.01 18.40
CA ASN A 26 -12.61 -18.90 18.34
C ASN A 26 -13.18 -18.77 16.93
N THR A 27 -14.48 -18.89 16.82
CA THR A 27 -15.19 -18.79 15.54
C THR A 27 -15.03 -17.42 14.90
N ASP A 28 -14.78 -16.41 15.71
CA ASP A 28 -14.43 -15.09 15.23
C ASP A 28 -12.95 -14.85 15.50
N SER A 29 -12.12 -15.36 14.64
CA SER A 29 -10.68 -15.24 14.78
C SER A 29 -10.21 -13.79 14.72
N THR A 30 -10.90 -12.97 13.96
CA THR A 30 -10.58 -11.55 13.89
C THR A 30 -10.83 -10.88 15.23
N HIS A 31 -11.96 -11.19 15.80
CA HIS A 31 -12.32 -10.65 17.10
C HIS A 31 -11.37 -11.14 18.18
N SER A 32 -11.04 -12.39 18.14
CA SER A 32 -10.08 -13.01 19.04
C SER A 32 -8.73 -12.32 18.98
N TYR A 33 -8.30 -12.01 17.80
CA TYR A 33 -7.08 -11.29 17.55
C TYR A 33 -7.08 -9.94 18.24
N LEU A 34 -8.15 -9.19 18.03
CA LEU A 34 -8.30 -7.88 18.63
C LEU A 34 -8.32 -7.93 20.14
N LEU A 35 -9.04 -8.89 20.68
CA LEU A 35 -9.13 -9.06 22.13
C LEU A 35 -7.80 -9.48 22.72
N ALA A 36 -7.14 -10.42 22.09
CA ALA A 36 -5.85 -10.92 22.57
C ALA A 36 -4.73 -9.89 22.47
N GLY A 37 -4.76 -9.13 21.42
CA GLY A 37 -3.74 -8.12 21.14
C GLY A 37 -4.03 -6.76 21.71
N GLY A 38 -5.28 -6.49 21.99
CA GLY A 38 -5.71 -5.14 22.34
C GLY A 38 -5.51 -4.11 21.23
N ALA A 39 -5.06 -4.55 20.07
CA ALA A 39 -4.83 -3.69 18.94
C ALA A 39 -6.10 -3.56 18.11
N LYS A 40 -6.58 -2.36 17.97
CA LYS A 40 -7.65 -2.08 17.02
C LYS A 40 -7.07 -2.00 15.62
N PRO A 41 -7.82 -2.40 14.61
CA PRO A 41 -7.42 -2.15 13.23
C PRO A 41 -7.18 -0.66 13.06
N ARG A 42 -6.00 -0.32 12.57
CA ARG A 42 -5.68 1.08 12.30
C ARG A 42 -6.27 1.46 10.95
N VAL A 43 -7.08 2.47 10.95
CA VAL A 43 -7.51 3.08 9.70
C VAL A 43 -6.33 3.90 9.18
N ILE A 44 -5.87 3.55 8.00
CA ILE A 44 -4.76 4.25 7.36
C ILE A 44 -5.32 5.49 6.67
N ALA A 45 -4.75 6.64 6.96
CA ALA A 45 -5.13 7.89 6.32
C ALA A 45 -4.79 7.86 4.82
N SER A 46 -5.48 8.68 4.05
CA SER A 46 -5.29 8.70 2.59
C SER A 46 -3.86 9.05 2.19
N GLU A 47 -3.27 10.03 2.84
CA GLU A 47 -1.87 10.44 2.58
C GLU A 47 -0.91 9.30 2.86
N GLU A 48 -1.09 8.64 3.99
CA GLU A 48 -0.25 7.50 4.38
C GLU A 48 -0.43 6.33 3.40
N ARG A 49 -1.64 6.08 2.96
CA ARG A 49 -1.94 5.05 1.96
C ARG A 49 -1.23 5.35 0.64
N GLY A 50 -1.28 6.61 0.22
CA GLY A 50 -0.60 7.08 -0.98
C GLY A 50 0.91 6.90 -0.91
N GLU A 51 1.50 7.28 0.22
CA GLU A 51 2.93 7.12 0.45
C GLU A 51 3.35 5.64 0.42
N ILE A 52 2.63 4.79 1.12
CA ILE A 52 2.91 3.35 1.16
C ILE A 52 2.83 2.76 -0.25
N ALA A 53 1.81 3.10 -1.00
CA ALA A 53 1.64 2.62 -2.36
C ALA A 53 2.76 3.12 -3.29
N TYR A 54 3.15 4.38 -3.17
CA TYR A 54 4.27 4.91 -3.93
C TYR A 54 5.56 4.16 -3.62
N MET A 55 5.91 4.07 -2.35
CA MET A 55 7.16 3.42 -1.92
C MET A 55 7.20 1.94 -2.29
N GLY A 56 6.07 1.26 -2.20
CA GLY A 56 6.01 -0.18 -2.47
C GLY A 56 5.88 -0.56 -3.94
N ILE A 57 5.34 0.32 -4.77
CA ILE A 57 4.97 -0.03 -6.14
C ILE A 57 5.64 0.88 -7.17
N CYS A 58 5.65 2.18 -6.94
CA CYS A 58 6.02 3.17 -7.95
C CYS A 58 7.50 3.56 -7.91
N ALA A 59 8.07 3.66 -6.71
CA ALA A 59 9.40 4.23 -6.47
C ALA A 59 10.54 3.48 -7.17
N GLY A 60 10.35 2.21 -7.48
CA GLY A 60 11.35 1.42 -8.19
C GLY A 60 11.57 1.88 -9.64
N CYS A 61 10.59 2.54 -10.22
CA CYS A 61 10.63 3.01 -11.60
C CYS A 61 10.57 4.54 -11.72
N HIS A 62 10.02 5.21 -10.71
CA HIS A 62 9.81 6.65 -10.70
C HIS A 62 10.50 7.28 -9.49
N ALA A 63 11.63 7.90 -9.69
CA ALA A 63 12.31 8.67 -8.65
C ALA A 63 11.73 10.10 -8.59
N TYR A 64 12.11 10.85 -7.56
CA TYR A 64 11.60 12.21 -7.36
C TYR A 64 12.02 13.15 -8.48
N ASP A 65 13.31 13.28 -8.73
CA ASP A 65 13.86 14.22 -9.70
C ASP A 65 14.62 13.57 -10.86
N ASP A 66 14.91 12.27 -10.73
CA ASP A 66 15.69 11.57 -11.72
C ASP A 66 14.82 10.66 -12.58
N VAL A 67 15.18 10.58 -13.83
CA VAL A 67 14.60 9.59 -14.74
C VAL A 67 15.27 8.26 -14.50
N LEU A 68 14.50 7.29 -14.04
CA LEU A 68 14.97 5.90 -13.90
C LEU A 68 14.46 5.08 -15.08
N ILE A 69 13.49 4.21 -14.81
CA ILE A 69 12.82 3.42 -15.85
C ILE A 69 11.70 4.24 -16.47
N GLY A 70 11.00 5.02 -15.65
CA GLY A 70 9.95 5.94 -16.07
C GLY A 70 10.31 7.40 -15.78
N PRO A 71 9.43 8.34 -16.11
CA PRO A 71 9.63 9.75 -15.82
C PRO A 71 9.72 10.02 -14.32
N SER A 72 10.39 11.11 -13.98
CA SER A 72 10.49 11.56 -12.59
C SER A 72 9.12 12.01 -12.05
N ILE A 73 9.00 12.07 -10.72
CA ILE A 73 7.78 12.61 -10.11
C ILE A 73 7.57 14.07 -10.48
N SER A 74 8.66 14.85 -10.57
CA SER A 74 8.55 16.24 -11.01
C SER A 74 7.96 16.37 -12.42
N ASP A 75 8.35 15.47 -13.34
CA ASP A 75 7.75 15.43 -14.68
C ASP A 75 6.27 15.05 -14.62
N ILE A 76 5.92 14.08 -13.78
CA ILE A 76 4.54 13.64 -13.60
C ILE A 76 3.69 14.78 -13.02
N GLN A 77 4.20 15.49 -12.02
CA GLN A 77 3.52 16.65 -11.45
C GLN A 77 3.28 17.73 -12.50
N ALA A 78 4.26 18.01 -13.34
CA ALA A 78 4.12 18.99 -14.42
C ALA A 78 3.08 18.54 -15.46
N MET A 79 3.07 17.25 -15.77
CA MET A 79 2.15 16.70 -16.79
C MET A 79 0.70 16.65 -16.32
N TYR A 80 0.51 16.30 -15.04
CA TYR A 80 -0.82 16.07 -14.49
C TYR A 80 -1.23 17.11 -13.43
N ALA A 81 -0.71 18.31 -13.50
CA ALA A 81 -0.94 19.35 -12.49
C ALA A 81 -2.41 19.44 -12.09
N GLY A 82 -2.72 19.09 -10.83
CA GLY A 82 -4.05 19.10 -10.28
C GLY A 82 -5.02 18.05 -10.83
N ASN A 83 -4.53 17.08 -11.61
CA ASN A 83 -5.35 16.08 -12.27
C ASN A 83 -5.03 14.65 -11.76
N ALA A 84 -5.39 14.34 -10.52
CA ALA A 84 -5.21 13.02 -9.95
C ALA A 84 -5.96 11.93 -10.73
N GLU A 85 -7.14 12.25 -11.22
CA GLU A 85 -7.96 11.32 -12.03
C GLU A 85 -7.28 10.93 -13.34
N GLY A 86 -6.53 11.85 -13.92
CA GLY A 86 -5.71 11.56 -15.10
C GLY A 86 -4.65 10.51 -14.82
N ILE A 87 -3.99 10.61 -13.65
CA ILE A 87 -3.04 9.60 -13.21
C ILE A 87 -3.74 8.26 -13.00
N VAL A 88 -4.89 8.26 -12.30
CA VAL A 88 -5.67 7.03 -12.08
C VAL A 88 -6.04 6.38 -13.41
N SER A 89 -6.52 7.15 -14.37
CA SER A 89 -6.86 6.63 -15.69
C SER A 89 -5.65 6.02 -16.39
N TYR A 90 -4.50 6.68 -16.29
CA TYR A 90 -3.27 6.21 -16.92
C TYR A 90 -2.77 4.91 -16.29
N ILE A 91 -2.72 4.82 -14.97
CA ILE A 91 -2.19 3.63 -14.28
C ILE A 91 -3.09 2.39 -14.47
N ASN A 92 -4.36 2.59 -14.75
CA ASN A 92 -5.28 1.49 -15.06
C ASN A 92 -5.06 0.90 -16.46
N ALA A 93 -4.73 1.74 -17.43
CA ALA A 93 -4.53 1.33 -18.81
C ALA A 93 -3.38 2.15 -19.42
N PRO A 94 -2.14 1.91 -18.98
CA PRO A 94 -1.01 2.67 -19.48
C PRO A 94 -0.82 2.45 -20.97
N PHE A 95 -0.42 3.50 -21.63
CA PHE A 95 0.01 3.41 -23.03
C PHE A 95 1.35 4.12 -23.17
N LYS A 96 2.10 3.75 -24.17
CA LYS A 96 3.42 4.27 -24.40
C LYS A 96 3.34 5.69 -24.94
N ILE A 97 3.66 6.67 -24.10
CA ILE A 97 3.64 8.09 -24.47
C ILE A 97 4.91 8.43 -25.26
N ARG A 98 6.04 7.91 -24.83
CA ARG A 98 7.34 8.19 -25.43
C ARG A 98 8.01 6.89 -25.85
N PRO A 99 8.60 6.85 -27.04
CA PRO A 99 9.20 5.63 -27.56
C PRO A 99 10.47 5.21 -26.80
N ASP A 100 11.13 6.14 -26.14
CA ASP A 100 12.36 5.93 -25.39
C ASP A 100 12.14 5.35 -24.00
N TYR A 101 10.91 5.37 -23.49
CA TYR A 101 10.61 4.71 -22.23
C TYR A 101 10.08 3.29 -22.46
N PRO A 102 10.36 2.36 -21.55
CA PRO A 102 9.71 1.07 -21.58
C PRO A 102 8.21 1.21 -21.28
N GLU A 103 7.46 0.19 -21.58
CA GLU A 103 6.04 0.15 -21.30
C GLU A 103 5.80 0.00 -19.81
N MET A 104 4.98 0.86 -19.24
CA MET A 104 4.60 0.78 -17.84
C MET A 104 3.57 -0.34 -17.63
N PRO A 105 3.77 -1.23 -16.65
CA PRO A 105 2.75 -2.22 -16.31
C PRO A 105 1.49 -1.56 -15.75
N ALA A 106 0.33 -2.08 -16.09
CA ALA A 106 -0.93 -1.60 -15.53
C ALA A 106 -1.02 -1.90 -14.03
N GLN A 107 -1.54 -0.94 -13.28
CA GLN A 107 -1.75 -1.05 -11.84
C GLN A 107 -3.25 -1.21 -11.50
N ASN A 108 -4.00 -1.82 -12.40
CA ASN A 108 -5.45 -1.98 -12.29
C ASN A 108 -5.89 -3.02 -11.26
N TYR A 109 -4.95 -3.70 -10.63
CA TYR A 109 -5.20 -4.61 -9.50
C TYR A 109 -5.37 -3.87 -8.17
N LEU A 110 -4.99 -2.60 -8.12
CA LEU A 110 -5.20 -1.77 -6.93
C LEU A 110 -6.66 -1.33 -6.86
N ASP A 111 -7.20 -1.25 -5.65
CA ASP A 111 -8.53 -0.71 -5.45
C ASP A 111 -8.55 0.80 -5.74
N ALA A 112 -9.74 1.31 -6.05
CA ALA A 112 -9.91 2.69 -6.47
C ALA A 112 -9.45 3.70 -5.42
N GLU A 113 -9.62 3.39 -4.15
CA GLU A 113 -9.20 4.26 -3.06
C GLU A 113 -7.68 4.38 -3.00
N THR A 114 -6.97 3.27 -3.17
CA THR A 114 -5.51 3.26 -3.21
C THR A 114 -4.97 3.96 -4.46
N GLN A 115 -5.61 3.76 -5.60
CA GLN A 115 -5.23 4.43 -6.84
C GLN A 115 -5.34 5.95 -6.71
N LEU A 116 -6.44 6.42 -6.15
CA LEU A 116 -6.62 7.86 -5.94
C LEU A 116 -5.64 8.40 -4.91
N ALA A 117 -5.44 7.69 -3.80
CA ALA A 117 -4.52 8.09 -2.75
C ALA A 117 -3.08 8.24 -3.28
N VAL A 118 -2.61 7.30 -4.09
CA VAL A 118 -1.26 7.41 -4.66
C VAL A 118 -1.17 8.52 -5.69
N ALA A 119 -2.20 8.73 -6.48
CA ALA A 119 -2.23 9.83 -7.45
C ALA A 119 -2.17 11.20 -6.75
N GLU A 120 -2.93 11.37 -5.69
CA GLU A 120 -2.91 12.58 -4.87
C GLU A 120 -1.56 12.76 -4.19
N TYR A 121 -0.99 11.69 -3.64
CA TYR A 121 0.32 11.72 -3.03
C TYR A 121 1.39 12.21 -4.02
N LEU A 122 1.41 11.64 -5.23
CA LEU A 122 2.36 12.05 -6.26
C LEU A 122 2.27 13.53 -6.62
N LEU A 123 1.05 14.09 -6.63
CA LEU A 123 0.84 15.49 -6.97
C LEU A 123 1.17 16.46 -5.84
N ASN A 124 1.18 15.99 -4.60
CA ASN A 124 1.34 16.83 -3.41
C ASN A 124 2.70 16.67 -2.70
N ILE A 125 3.51 15.75 -3.17
CA ILE A 125 4.84 15.56 -2.57
C ILE A 125 5.72 16.77 -2.87
N ASP A 126 6.38 17.27 -1.85
CA ASP A 126 7.35 18.34 -1.98
C ASP A 126 8.69 17.75 -2.48
N LEU A 127 9.23 18.34 -3.52
CA LEU A 127 10.46 17.90 -4.19
C LEU A 127 11.64 18.79 -3.85
#